data_595dce8c542f2bff9fdf3dace3efa1c3
#
_entry.id   595dce8c542f2bff9fdf3dace3efa1c3
#
_cell.length_a   1.000
_cell.length_b   1.000
_cell.length_c   1.000
_cell.angle_alpha   90.00
_cell.angle_beta   90.00
_cell.angle_gamma   90.00
#
_symmetry.space_group_name_H-M   'P 1'
#
loop_
_entity.id
_entity.type
_entity.pdbx_description
1 polymer ?
#
loop_
_entity_poly.entity_id
_entity_poly.type
_entity_poly.pdbx_seq_one_letter_code
_entity_poly.pdbx_strand_id
1 'polypeptide(L)'
;MAKNRKKLKIIPLGGLGEIGKNITAFEYGEDIIVIDCGLAFPEDEMLGIDLVIPDVSYLVKNKDKVKGFVITHGHEDHIGALPYVLRDINVPVFGTKLTLGLIQYKLEEHGMINDVVLQNVMQGQTIELGAFRVEFIRSTHSIADSVAVAVHTPVGVIVHTSDFKIDYTPIEGEPMDFARLAELGKSGVLLLMADSTNVERPGYTMSERTVGDTFEEIFMNARSRILVATFASNVHRVQQVINASVKFGRKVAICGRSMVNVVKVAMTLGYLNVPEGVMVDIDNIDKYPSEKLVIITTGSQGEPMSALSRMAASEHKKVEIVPGDLVIISANPIPGNEKFISKVINDLFKKGAEVIYESLADIHVSGHACQEELKLIHSLVKPKFFFPVHGEYRHLKQHANLAHKLGMPMERIFIMDIGKVLELTEDSAKINGNVASGKVLVDGLGVGDVGNIVLRDRKHLSQDGLIVVVITLEGDSGNVVAGPDIISRGFVYVRESENLMEEVKEVTKQALVKCEEKKKNDWASKKNIIKDTLRDYLYEKTKRKPMILPIIMEV
;
A
#
# COMPACT_ATOMS: atom_id res chain seq x y z
N MET A 1 -9.13 47.95 -10.89
CA MET A 1 -8.57 47.08 -9.82
C MET A 1 -9.04 45.65 -10.11
N ALA A 2 -8.16 44.75 -10.53
CA ALA A 2 -8.52 43.35 -10.69
C ALA A 2 -8.86 42.81 -9.27
N LYS A 3 -10.13 42.47 -9.01
CA LYS A 3 -10.50 41.74 -7.81
C LYS A 3 -9.61 40.52 -7.74
N ASN A 4 -8.88 40.36 -6.64
CA ASN A 4 -8.06 39.17 -6.36
C ASN A 4 -9.03 37.98 -6.27
N ARG A 5 -9.38 37.40 -7.44
CA ARG A 5 -10.30 36.23 -7.48
C ARG A 5 -9.61 35.10 -6.76
N LYS A 6 -10.27 34.55 -5.72
CA LYS A 6 -9.79 33.36 -5.05
C LYS A 6 -9.60 32.27 -6.09
N LYS A 7 -8.49 31.54 -6.00
CA LYS A 7 -8.15 30.42 -6.88
C LYS A 7 -8.46 29.10 -6.15
N LEU A 8 -8.89 28.13 -6.91
CA LEU A 8 -8.92 26.76 -6.42
C LEU A 8 -7.50 26.19 -6.50
N LYS A 9 -7.05 25.52 -5.45
CA LYS A 9 -5.79 24.80 -5.44
C LYS A 9 -6.06 23.30 -5.32
N ILE A 10 -5.43 22.52 -6.18
CA ILE A 10 -5.37 21.06 -6.10
C ILE A 10 -3.95 20.70 -5.65
N ILE A 11 -3.86 19.96 -4.55
CA ILE A 11 -2.60 19.68 -3.87
C ILE A 11 -2.51 18.17 -3.62
N PRO A 12 -1.88 17.40 -4.51
CA PRO A 12 -1.62 15.99 -4.27
C PRO A 12 -0.56 15.84 -3.17
N LEU A 13 -0.88 15.11 -2.12
CA LEU A 13 0.03 14.79 -1.01
C LEU A 13 0.54 13.34 -1.09
N GLY A 14 0.00 12.55 -2.03
CA GLY A 14 0.41 11.19 -2.34
C GLY A 14 -0.24 10.68 -3.62
N GLY A 15 0.10 9.44 -4.06
CA GLY A 15 -0.52 8.76 -5.19
C GLY A 15 -0.05 9.21 -6.59
N LEU A 16 1.05 9.96 -6.69
CA LEU A 16 1.63 10.40 -7.94
C LEU A 16 3.08 9.95 -8.09
N GLY A 17 3.41 9.32 -9.23
CA GLY A 17 4.73 8.76 -9.46
C GLY A 17 5.01 7.50 -8.62
N GLU A 18 4.01 6.97 -7.96
CA GLU A 18 4.05 5.80 -7.08
C GLU A 18 2.70 5.08 -7.11
N ILE A 19 2.64 3.87 -6.56
CA ILE A 19 1.40 3.14 -6.30
C ILE A 19 1.11 3.22 -4.80
N GLY A 20 -0.13 3.59 -4.46
CA GLY A 20 -0.58 3.75 -3.07
C GLY A 20 -0.49 5.18 -2.56
N LYS A 21 -0.81 5.37 -1.28
CA LYS A 21 -0.86 6.67 -0.57
C LYS A 21 -1.71 7.73 -1.27
N ASN A 22 -2.84 7.33 -1.83
CA ASN A 22 -3.73 8.28 -2.52
C ASN A 22 -4.31 9.29 -1.52
N ILE A 23 -3.98 10.55 -1.71
CA ILE A 23 -4.49 11.67 -0.92
C ILE A 23 -4.32 12.98 -1.70
N THR A 24 -5.41 13.69 -1.89
CA THR A 24 -5.39 14.98 -2.58
C THR A 24 -6.23 16.02 -1.83
N ALA A 25 -5.65 17.16 -1.50
CA ALA A 25 -6.35 18.28 -0.89
C ALA A 25 -6.86 19.25 -1.96
N PHE A 26 -8.08 19.71 -1.78
CA PHE A 26 -8.74 20.76 -2.57
C PHE A 26 -8.93 21.97 -1.66
N GLU A 27 -8.31 23.09 -1.96
CA GLU A 27 -8.38 24.32 -1.17
C GLU A 27 -9.01 25.46 -1.94
N TYR A 28 -10.03 26.08 -1.36
CA TYR A 28 -10.61 27.32 -1.87
C TYR A 28 -10.90 28.30 -0.73
N GLY A 29 -10.07 29.36 -0.65
CA GLY A 29 -10.18 30.34 0.44
C GLY A 29 -9.84 29.77 1.80
N GLU A 30 -10.86 29.67 2.69
CA GLU A 30 -10.70 29.14 4.04
C GLU A 30 -11.26 27.71 4.19
N ASP A 31 -11.56 27.05 3.10
CA ASP A 31 -12.10 25.71 3.10
C ASP A 31 -11.16 24.74 2.38
N ILE A 32 -10.93 23.60 3.02
CA ILE A 32 -10.17 22.46 2.47
C ILE A 32 -11.01 21.21 2.60
N ILE A 33 -11.12 20.43 1.54
CA ILE A 33 -11.57 19.04 1.59
C ILE A 33 -10.44 18.13 1.14
N VAL A 34 -10.44 16.90 1.61
CA VAL A 34 -9.41 15.92 1.27
C VAL A 34 -10.08 14.72 0.62
N ILE A 35 -9.66 14.35 -0.59
CA ILE A 35 -10.10 13.14 -1.25
C ILE A 35 -9.11 12.04 -0.96
N ASP A 36 -9.60 10.95 -0.35
CA ASP A 36 -8.88 9.77 0.10
C ASP A 36 -7.79 10.06 1.16
N CYS A 37 -7.30 9.02 1.80
CA CYS A 37 -6.22 9.06 2.79
C CYS A 37 -5.59 7.67 2.92
N GLY A 38 -4.85 7.29 1.90
CA GLY A 38 -4.31 5.95 1.72
C GLY A 38 -2.91 5.75 2.27
N LEU A 39 -2.53 4.48 2.42
CA LEU A 39 -1.17 4.05 2.71
C LEU A 39 -0.51 3.43 1.47
N ALA A 40 0.80 3.20 1.55
CA ALA A 40 1.55 2.32 0.65
C ALA A 40 2.29 1.25 1.47
N PHE A 41 2.61 0.13 0.83
CA PHE A 41 3.50 -0.87 1.41
C PHE A 41 4.97 -0.43 1.25
N PRO A 42 5.85 -0.85 2.19
CA PRO A 42 7.25 -0.48 2.10
C PRO A 42 7.95 -1.14 0.90
N GLU A 43 8.92 -0.43 0.33
CA GLU A 43 9.83 -0.97 -0.69
C GLU A 43 10.86 -1.93 -0.05
N ASP A 44 11.47 -2.82 -0.82
CA ASP A 44 12.43 -3.83 -0.34
C ASP A 44 13.60 -3.26 0.48
N GLU A 45 14.00 -2.02 0.19
CA GLU A 45 15.06 -1.32 0.91
C GLU A 45 14.63 -0.76 2.27
N MET A 46 13.34 -0.69 2.55
CA MET A 46 12.78 -0.16 3.80
C MET A 46 12.70 -1.23 4.89
N LEU A 47 13.85 -1.78 5.26
CA LEU A 47 13.96 -2.91 6.19
C LEU A 47 13.30 -2.61 7.53
N GLY A 48 12.34 -3.48 7.93
CA GLY A 48 11.63 -3.39 9.20
C GLY A 48 10.58 -2.28 9.27
N ILE A 49 10.18 -1.73 8.14
CA ILE A 49 9.04 -0.81 8.06
C ILE A 49 7.79 -1.62 7.74
N ASP A 50 6.70 -1.35 8.47
CA ASP A 50 5.42 -2.01 8.28
C ASP A 50 4.58 -1.34 7.20
N LEU A 51 4.51 -0.01 7.23
CA LEU A 51 3.65 0.81 6.37
C LEU A 51 4.33 2.14 6.03
N VAL A 52 3.88 2.73 4.91
CA VAL A 52 4.27 4.08 4.50
C VAL A 52 3.02 4.92 4.36
N ILE A 53 2.95 6.05 5.07
CA ILE A 53 1.83 6.99 5.01
C ILE A 53 2.27 8.34 4.43
N PRO A 54 1.34 9.17 3.93
CA PRO A 54 1.68 10.49 3.41
C PRO A 54 2.12 11.46 4.51
N ASP A 55 3.01 12.38 4.18
CA ASP A 55 3.27 13.56 5.01
C ASP A 55 2.12 14.55 4.87
N VAL A 56 1.33 14.68 5.91
CA VAL A 56 0.17 15.57 5.99
C VAL A 56 0.45 16.87 6.75
N SER A 57 1.72 17.25 6.92
CA SER A 57 2.13 18.46 7.63
C SER A 57 1.43 19.73 7.10
N TYR A 58 1.13 19.77 5.80
CA TYR A 58 0.36 20.85 5.21
C TYR A 58 -1.07 20.93 5.78
N LEU A 59 -1.76 19.80 5.89
CA LEU A 59 -3.11 19.72 6.44
C LEU A 59 -3.11 20.04 7.94
N VAL A 60 -2.15 19.51 8.69
CA VAL A 60 -1.99 19.80 10.13
C VAL A 60 -1.85 21.31 10.40
N LYS A 61 -1.02 22.00 9.60
CA LYS A 61 -0.87 23.47 9.68
C LYS A 61 -2.13 24.24 9.33
N ASN A 62 -3.04 23.66 8.57
CA ASN A 62 -4.29 24.25 8.10
C ASN A 62 -5.52 23.52 8.64
N LYS A 63 -5.41 22.80 9.76
CA LYS A 63 -6.47 21.90 10.27
C LYS A 63 -7.83 22.59 10.46
N ASP A 64 -7.83 23.85 10.88
CA ASP A 64 -9.06 24.61 11.09
C ASP A 64 -9.85 24.89 9.79
N LYS A 65 -9.18 24.79 8.64
CA LYS A 65 -9.78 24.92 7.33
C LYS A 65 -10.32 23.59 6.78
N VAL A 66 -9.85 22.44 7.29
CA VAL A 66 -10.25 21.12 6.79
C VAL A 66 -11.68 20.81 7.22
N LYS A 67 -12.56 20.60 6.23
CA LYS A 67 -14.00 20.34 6.44
C LYS A 67 -14.32 18.86 6.54
N GLY A 68 -13.48 17.99 5.99
CA GLY A 68 -13.65 16.55 6.05
C GLY A 68 -12.82 15.79 5.03
N PHE A 69 -12.78 14.47 5.23
CA PHE A 69 -12.27 13.52 4.26
C PHE A 69 -13.42 12.94 3.45
N VAL A 70 -13.27 12.91 2.14
CA VAL A 70 -14.21 12.30 1.18
C VAL A 70 -13.54 11.04 0.64
N ILE A 71 -14.07 9.89 1.01
CA ILE A 71 -13.46 8.61 0.66
C ILE A 71 -14.21 7.96 -0.49
N THR A 72 -13.47 7.58 -1.50
CA THR A 72 -14.02 7.05 -2.75
C THR A 72 -14.34 5.56 -2.68
N HIS A 73 -13.49 4.76 -2.01
CA HIS A 73 -13.70 3.33 -1.81
C HIS A 73 -12.78 2.78 -0.70
N GLY A 74 -12.96 1.51 -0.34
CA GLY A 74 -12.36 0.91 0.86
C GLY A 74 -11.03 0.18 0.68
N HIS A 75 -10.24 0.42 -0.38
CA HIS A 75 -8.91 -0.14 -0.51
C HIS A 75 -7.90 0.55 0.42
N GLU A 76 -6.86 -0.17 0.83
CA GLU A 76 -5.84 0.29 1.77
C GLU A 76 -5.11 1.55 1.30
N ASP A 77 -4.84 1.64 0.03
CA ASP A 77 -4.19 2.80 -0.60
C ASP A 77 -5.10 4.03 -0.74
N HIS A 78 -6.36 3.93 -0.25
CA HIS A 78 -7.33 5.02 -0.15
C HIS A 78 -7.83 5.29 1.27
N ILE A 79 -7.76 4.30 2.20
CA ILE A 79 -8.23 4.47 3.58
C ILE A 79 -7.18 4.19 4.64
N GLY A 80 -6.07 3.53 4.28
CA GLY A 80 -5.18 2.91 5.26
C GLY A 80 -4.41 3.89 6.16
N ALA A 81 -4.23 5.15 5.74
CA ALA A 81 -3.58 6.16 6.57
C ALA A 81 -4.53 6.91 7.52
N LEU A 82 -5.86 6.75 7.37
CA LEU A 82 -6.85 7.44 8.21
C LEU A 82 -6.59 7.32 9.72
N PRO A 83 -6.30 6.12 10.30
CA PRO A 83 -6.08 6.00 11.74
C PRO A 83 -4.87 6.81 12.25
N TYR A 84 -3.92 7.09 11.38
CA TYR A 84 -2.73 7.88 11.73
C TYR A 84 -3.01 9.37 11.59
N VAL A 85 -3.66 9.78 10.49
CA VAL A 85 -3.89 11.18 10.15
C VAL A 85 -4.99 11.81 11.02
N LEU A 86 -6.04 11.06 11.37
CA LEU A 86 -7.15 11.54 12.19
C LEU A 86 -6.76 11.84 13.64
N ARG A 87 -5.60 11.36 14.11
CA ARG A 87 -5.05 11.76 15.43
C ARG A 87 -4.72 13.24 15.47
N ASP A 88 -4.24 13.80 14.37
CA ASP A 88 -3.81 15.19 14.27
C ASP A 88 -4.90 16.10 13.68
N ILE A 89 -5.75 15.53 12.80
CA ILE A 89 -6.79 16.24 12.03
C ILE A 89 -8.11 15.49 12.21
N ASN A 90 -8.74 15.68 13.38
CA ASN A 90 -10.03 15.01 13.67
C ASN A 90 -11.19 15.80 13.05
N VAL A 91 -11.58 15.39 11.86
CA VAL A 91 -12.71 15.95 11.08
C VAL A 91 -13.60 14.81 10.57
N PRO A 92 -14.85 15.10 10.16
CA PRO A 92 -15.76 14.08 9.63
C PRO A 92 -15.18 13.35 8.41
N VAL A 93 -15.46 12.04 8.33
CA VAL A 93 -15.10 11.18 7.19
C VAL A 93 -16.38 10.76 6.47
N PHE A 94 -16.48 11.08 5.19
CA PHE A 94 -17.62 10.78 4.33
C PHE A 94 -17.28 9.64 3.39
N GLY A 95 -18.12 8.62 3.33
CA GLY A 95 -17.91 7.47 2.44
C GLY A 95 -19.18 6.62 2.33
N THR A 96 -19.18 5.69 1.41
CA THR A 96 -20.24 4.73 1.21
C THR A 96 -20.26 3.67 2.31
N LYS A 97 -21.34 2.92 2.41
CA LYS A 97 -21.63 2.02 3.55
C LYS A 97 -20.52 0.96 3.77
N LEU A 98 -20.07 0.29 2.71
CA LEU A 98 -19.00 -0.71 2.83
C LEU A 98 -17.67 -0.05 3.19
N THR A 99 -17.34 1.06 2.53
CA THR A 99 -16.13 1.84 2.78
C THR A 99 -16.03 2.27 4.24
N LEU A 100 -17.12 2.82 4.79
CA LEU A 100 -17.17 3.22 6.21
C LEU A 100 -17.10 2.02 7.16
N GLY A 101 -17.69 0.88 6.81
CA GLY A 101 -17.58 -0.33 7.62
C GLY A 101 -16.14 -0.83 7.73
N LEU A 102 -15.36 -0.73 6.66
CA LEU A 102 -13.94 -1.06 6.67
C LEU A 102 -13.11 -0.03 7.46
N ILE A 103 -13.42 1.26 7.33
CA ILE A 103 -12.79 2.32 8.12
C ILE A 103 -13.12 2.16 9.60
N GLN A 104 -14.37 1.87 9.95
CA GLN A 104 -14.79 1.63 11.32
C GLN A 104 -13.95 0.53 11.97
N TYR A 105 -13.81 -0.60 11.29
CA TYR A 105 -12.99 -1.70 11.78
C TYR A 105 -11.54 -1.27 12.06
N LYS A 106 -10.92 -0.49 11.15
CA LYS A 106 -9.57 0.06 11.35
C LYS A 106 -9.48 1.00 12.55
N LEU A 107 -10.47 1.87 12.71
CA LEU A 107 -10.52 2.79 13.86
C LEU A 107 -10.72 2.04 15.18
N GLU A 108 -11.47 0.93 15.18
CA GLU A 108 -11.59 0.02 16.34
C GLU A 108 -10.24 -0.60 16.71
N GLU A 109 -9.48 -1.12 15.74
CA GLU A 109 -8.13 -1.66 15.97
C GLU A 109 -7.16 -0.61 16.57
N HIS A 110 -7.34 0.66 16.23
CA HIS A 110 -6.54 1.77 16.74
C HIS A 110 -7.13 2.47 17.97
N GLY A 111 -8.27 1.98 18.51
CA GLY A 111 -8.95 2.54 19.68
C GLY A 111 -9.57 3.92 19.46
N MET A 112 -9.87 4.31 18.22
CA MET A 112 -10.32 5.67 17.84
C MET A 112 -11.79 5.75 17.42
N ILE A 113 -12.55 4.67 17.46
CA ILE A 113 -13.90 4.63 16.91
C ILE A 113 -14.87 5.64 17.54
N ASN A 114 -14.69 5.94 18.82
CA ASN A 114 -15.54 6.89 19.54
C ASN A 114 -15.16 8.35 19.33
N ASP A 115 -14.00 8.61 18.72
CA ASP A 115 -13.46 9.96 18.56
C ASP A 115 -13.73 10.52 17.16
N VAL A 116 -14.07 9.67 16.19
CA VAL A 116 -14.20 10.04 14.77
C VAL A 116 -15.64 9.99 14.32
N VAL A 117 -16.07 11.03 13.61
CA VAL A 117 -17.43 11.12 13.02
C VAL A 117 -17.41 10.50 11.63
N LEU A 118 -18.07 9.35 11.46
CA LEU A 118 -18.28 8.69 10.17
C LEU A 118 -19.66 9.06 9.61
N GLN A 119 -19.69 9.60 8.39
CA GLN A 119 -20.88 10.09 7.70
C GLN A 119 -21.16 9.22 6.46
N ASN A 120 -22.22 8.41 6.53
CA ASN A 120 -22.63 7.60 5.39
C ASN A 120 -23.20 8.44 4.27
N VAL A 121 -22.73 8.21 3.05
CA VAL A 121 -23.27 8.80 1.83
C VAL A 121 -23.70 7.70 0.86
N MET A 122 -24.64 8.03 0.00
CA MET A 122 -25.14 7.12 -1.05
C MET A 122 -24.60 7.54 -2.42
N GLN A 123 -24.46 6.59 -3.30
CA GLN A 123 -24.25 6.86 -4.73
C GLN A 123 -25.40 7.77 -5.26
N GLY A 124 -25.05 8.81 -6.02
CA GLY A 124 -25.98 9.85 -6.47
C GLY A 124 -26.22 10.98 -5.46
N GLN A 125 -25.77 10.85 -4.22
CA GLN A 125 -25.92 11.89 -3.21
C GLN A 125 -24.94 13.04 -3.42
N THR A 126 -25.35 14.24 -3.00
CA THR A 126 -24.51 15.44 -2.95
C THR A 126 -24.46 15.98 -1.53
N ILE A 127 -23.29 16.37 -1.05
CA ILE A 127 -23.08 17.01 0.26
C ILE A 127 -22.40 18.37 0.11
N GLU A 128 -22.56 19.23 1.10
CA GLU A 128 -21.92 20.55 1.14
C GLU A 128 -20.82 20.57 2.22
N LEU A 129 -19.61 20.99 1.84
CA LEU A 129 -18.45 21.10 2.70
C LEU A 129 -17.78 22.46 2.50
N GLY A 130 -18.24 23.47 3.22
CA GLY A 130 -17.82 24.86 3.03
C GLY A 130 -18.13 25.37 1.63
N ALA A 131 -17.14 25.80 0.89
CA ALA A 131 -17.28 26.28 -0.49
C ALA A 131 -17.45 25.16 -1.53
N PHE A 132 -17.35 23.92 -1.12
CA PHE A 132 -17.44 22.75 -1.99
C PHE A 132 -18.79 22.06 -1.89
N ARG A 133 -19.32 21.65 -3.04
CA ARG A 133 -20.44 20.72 -3.13
C ARG A 133 -19.92 19.45 -3.80
N VAL A 134 -19.89 18.35 -3.06
CA VAL A 134 -19.32 17.08 -3.49
C VAL A 134 -20.43 16.10 -3.83
N GLU A 135 -20.45 15.63 -5.06
CA GLU A 135 -21.40 14.66 -5.59
C GLU A 135 -20.72 13.30 -5.75
N PHE A 136 -21.37 12.24 -5.24
CA PHE A 136 -20.86 10.85 -5.29
C PHE A 136 -21.49 10.13 -6.48
N ILE A 137 -20.70 9.89 -7.52
CA ILE A 137 -21.16 9.26 -8.76
C ILE A 137 -20.86 7.76 -8.70
N ARG A 138 -21.85 6.93 -8.99
CA ARG A 138 -21.66 5.47 -9.02
C ARG A 138 -20.55 5.08 -10.00
N SER A 139 -19.59 4.28 -9.49
CA SER A 139 -18.48 3.74 -10.24
C SER A 139 -18.40 2.22 -10.07
N THR A 140 -17.62 1.55 -10.92
CA THR A 140 -17.31 0.13 -10.81
C THR A 140 -15.81 -0.07 -10.67
N HIS A 141 -15.43 -0.90 -9.70
CA HIS A 141 -14.04 -1.24 -9.40
C HIS A 141 -13.94 -2.70 -8.90
N SER A 142 -12.80 -3.13 -8.36
CA SER A 142 -12.63 -4.47 -7.77
C SER A 142 -13.21 -4.61 -6.35
N ILE A 143 -13.72 -3.54 -5.77
CA ILE A 143 -14.44 -3.53 -4.50
C ILE A 143 -15.84 -2.94 -4.70
N ALA A 144 -16.83 -3.47 -3.98
CA ALA A 144 -18.20 -2.97 -4.04
C ALA A 144 -18.30 -1.53 -3.49
N ASP A 145 -19.37 -0.84 -3.92
CA ASP A 145 -19.78 0.45 -3.40
C ASP A 145 -18.79 1.61 -3.69
N SER A 146 -17.94 1.45 -4.72
CA SER A 146 -17.00 2.48 -5.16
C SER A 146 -17.71 3.66 -5.82
N VAL A 147 -17.12 4.86 -5.69
CA VAL A 147 -17.64 6.09 -6.30
C VAL A 147 -16.54 6.91 -6.95
N ALA A 148 -16.86 7.53 -8.07
CA ALA A 148 -16.20 8.73 -8.56
C ALA A 148 -16.82 9.95 -7.86
N VAL A 149 -16.09 11.06 -7.83
CA VAL A 149 -16.63 12.30 -7.22
C VAL A 149 -16.60 13.46 -8.19
N ALA A 150 -17.69 14.25 -8.24
CA ALA A 150 -17.70 15.56 -8.87
C ALA A 150 -17.66 16.63 -7.79
N VAL A 151 -16.58 17.41 -7.77
CA VAL A 151 -16.38 18.52 -6.83
C VAL A 151 -16.79 19.81 -7.53
N HIS A 152 -17.95 20.33 -7.18
CA HIS A 152 -18.45 21.61 -7.66
C HIS A 152 -17.84 22.72 -6.81
N THR A 153 -17.20 23.67 -7.46
CA THR A 153 -16.51 24.80 -6.84
C THR A 153 -16.94 26.12 -7.46
N PRO A 154 -16.63 27.26 -6.84
CA PRO A 154 -16.93 28.57 -7.44
C PRO A 154 -16.19 28.87 -8.75
N VAL A 155 -15.18 28.08 -9.12
CA VAL A 155 -14.42 28.27 -10.39
C VAL A 155 -14.73 27.23 -11.46
N GLY A 156 -15.51 26.20 -11.11
CA GLY A 156 -15.91 25.14 -12.05
C GLY A 156 -15.98 23.76 -11.38
N VAL A 157 -16.34 22.76 -12.18
CA VAL A 157 -16.51 21.38 -11.73
C VAL A 157 -15.23 20.59 -12.00
N ILE A 158 -14.77 19.86 -10.99
CA ILE A 158 -13.68 18.89 -11.10
C ILE A 158 -14.31 17.49 -11.01
N VAL A 159 -13.97 16.62 -11.95
CA VAL A 159 -14.32 15.20 -11.88
C VAL A 159 -13.08 14.41 -11.50
N HIS A 160 -13.16 13.68 -10.40
CA HIS A 160 -12.15 12.70 -9.97
C HIS A 160 -12.74 11.31 -10.12
N THR A 161 -12.18 10.48 -11.03
CA THR A 161 -12.75 9.15 -11.29
C THR A 161 -12.58 8.20 -10.12
N SER A 162 -11.62 8.47 -9.22
CA SER A 162 -11.07 7.43 -8.35
C SER A 162 -10.56 6.25 -9.19
N ASP A 163 -10.36 5.11 -8.57
CA ASP A 163 -10.04 3.88 -9.25
C ASP A 163 -11.31 3.33 -9.90
N PHE A 164 -11.22 2.94 -11.15
CA PHE A 164 -12.39 2.46 -11.88
C PHE A 164 -12.04 1.50 -13.01
N LYS A 165 -12.99 0.69 -13.37
CA LYS A 165 -13.09 0.01 -14.65
C LYS A 165 -14.50 0.19 -15.22
N ILE A 166 -14.72 -0.17 -16.47
CA ILE A 166 -16.06 -0.21 -17.05
C ILE A 166 -16.54 -1.65 -17.08
N ASP A 167 -17.40 -2.00 -16.13
CA ASP A 167 -18.04 -3.31 -16.09
C ASP A 167 -19.51 -3.14 -16.44
N TYR A 168 -19.91 -3.65 -17.61
CA TYR A 168 -21.30 -3.59 -18.10
C TYR A 168 -22.20 -4.63 -17.44
N THR A 169 -21.62 -5.64 -16.83
CA THR A 169 -22.31 -6.76 -16.19
C THR A 169 -21.74 -7.01 -14.80
N PRO A 170 -21.74 -6.00 -13.91
CA PRO A 170 -21.18 -6.16 -12.57
C PRO A 170 -21.87 -7.31 -11.83
N ILE A 171 -21.18 -7.90 -10.87
CA ILE A 171 -21.71 -9.03 -10.07
C ILE A 171 -22.86 -8.54 -9.21
N GLU A 172 -22.74 -7.33 -8.67
CA GLU A 172 -23.70 -6.69 -7.80
C GLU A 172 -23.87 -5.22 -8.19
N GLY A 173 -25.09 -4.70 -8.01
CA GLY A 173 -25.42 -3.32 -8.32
C GLY A 173 -25.58 -3.05 -9.81
N GLU A 174 -25.40 -1.80 -10.19
CA GLU A 174 -25.54 -1.32 -11.56
C GLU A 174 -24.19 -0.84 -12.12
N PRO A 175 -24.03 -0.77 -13.47
CA PRO A 175 -22.84 -0.22 -14.11
C PRO A 175 -22.55 1.22 -13.68
N MET A 176 -21.34 1.71 -14.00
CA MET A 176 -20.94 3.11 -13.81
C MET A 176 -21.99 4.07 -14.39
N ASP A 177 -22.24 5.19 -13.72
CA ASP A 177 -23.24 6.20 -14.17
C ASP A 177 -22.69 7.07 -15.31
N PHE A 178 -22.66 6.50 -16.51
CA PHE A 178 -22.23 7.22 -17.73
C PHE A 178 -23.14 8.38 -18.07
N ALA A 179 -24.45 8.28 -17.76
CA ALA A 179 -25.41 9.35 -18.04
C ALA A 179 -25.02 10.60 -17.26
N ARG A 180 -24.71 10.44 -15.97
CA ARG A 180 -24.29 11.56 -15.13
C ARG A 180 -22.97 12.17 -15.57
N LEU A 181 -21.98 11.36 -15.92
CA LEU A 181 -20.69 11.83 -16.47
C LEU A 181 -20.88 12.63 -17.77
N ALA A 182 -21.75 12.16 -18.68
CA ALA A 182 -22.06 12.85 -19.91
C ALA A 182 -22.81 14.19 -19.67
N GLU A 183 -23.73 14.24 -18.70
CA GLU A 183 -24.39 15.47 -18.28
C GLU A 183 -23.41 16.51 -17.74
N LEU A 184 -22.48 16.10 -16.87
CA LEU A 184 -21.39 16.95 -16.38
C LEU A 184 -20.53 17.46 -17.55
N GLY A 185 -20.18 16.61 -18.50
CA GLY A 185 -19.44 16.98 -19.70
C GLY A 185 -20.16 18.00 -20.59
N LYS A 186 -21.51 17.91 -20.70
CA LYS A 186 -22.34 18.92 -21.40
C LYS A 186 -22.39 20.24 -20.63
N SER A 187 -22.41 20.18 -19.31
CA SER A 187 -22.46 21.37 -18.45
C SER A 187 -21.11 22.10 -18.36
N GLY A 188 -20.03 21.42 -18.71
CA GLY A 188 -18.66 21.92 -18.67
C GLY A 188 -17.88 21.46 -17.45
N VAL A 189 -16.86 20.64 -17.67
CA VAL A 189 -15.92 20.19 -16.64
C VAL A 189 -14.60 20.96 -16.77
N LEU A 190 -14.18 21.58 -15.67
CA LEU A 190 -12.95 22.36 -15.61
C LEU A 190 -11.71 21.46 -15.62
N LEU A 191 -11.70 20.42 -14.77
CA LEU A 191 -10.58 19.50 -14.64
C LEU A 191 -11.08 18.07 -14.52
N LEU A 192 -10.47 17.15 -15.25
CA LEU A 192 -10.58 15.72 -15.05
C LEU A 192 -9.31 15.24 -14.33
N MET A 193 -9.49 14.53 -13.22
CA MET A 193 -8.47 13.73 -12.56
C MET A 193 -8.85 12.25 -12.73
N ALA A 194 -8.02 11.47 -13.43
CA ALA A 194 -8.39 10.10 -13.77
C ALA A 194 -7.26 9.10 -13.49
N ASP A 195 -7.66 7.91 -13.01
CA ASP A 195 -6.83 6.73 -12.78
C ASP A 195 -5.97 6.39 -14.00
N SER A 196 -4.68 6.12 -13.79
CA SER A 196 -3.72 5.85 -14.85
C SER A 196 -3.12 4.43 -14.79
N THR A 197 -3.50 3.62 -13.83
CA THR A 197 -2.84 2.35 -13.47
C THR A 197 -2.69 1.40 -14.67
N ASN A 198 -3.73 1.21 -15.47
CA ASN A 198 -3.73 0.30 -16.60
C ASN A 198 -3.62 0.99 -17.98
N VAL A 199 -3.19 2.22 -18.03
CA VAL A 199 -3.11 3.01 -19.28
C VAL A 199 -2.21 2.37 -20.36
N GLU A 200 -1.28 1.52 -19.97
CA GLU A 200 -0.41 0.79 -20.92
C GLU A 200 -1.09 -0.41 -21.57
N ARG A 201 -2.23 -0.87 -21.00
CA ARG A 201 -2.98 -2.02 -21.50
C ARG A 201 -3.97 -1.59 -22.58
N PRO A 202 -3.89 -2.14 -23.81
CA PRO A 202 -4.86 -1.87 -24.87
C PRO A 202 -6.20 -2.53 -24.57
N GLY A 203 -7.27 -2.06 -25.23
CA GLY A 203 -8.60 -2.67 -25.14
C GLY A 203 -9.36 -2.29 -23.88
N TYR A 204 -10.17 -3.21 -23.41
CA TYR A 204 -11.08 -3.08 -22.27
C TYR A 204 -10.71 -4.07 -21.17
N THR A 205 -11.03 -3.72 -19.94
CA THR A 205 -10.96 -4.62 -18.79
C THR A 205 -12.16 -5.58 -18.83
N MET A 206 -11.92 -6.87 -18.60
CA MET A 206 -13.00 -7.87 -18.58
C MET A 206 -13.93 -7.67 -17.38
N SER A 207 -15.17 -8.16 -17.52
CA SER A 207 -16.11 -8.19 -16.39
C SER A 207 -15.65 -9.15 -15.31
N GLU A 208 -15.85 -8.77 -14.04
CA GLU A 208 -15.58 -9.63 -12.89
C GLU A 208 -16.39 -10.95 -12.93
N ARG A 209 -17.51 -10.95 -13.62
CA ARG A 209 -18.37 -12.15 -13.82
C ARG A 209 -17.63 -13.30 -14.50
N THR A 210 -16.72 -13.03 -15.44
CA THR A 210 -15.96 -14.06 -16.15
C THR A 210 -15.12 -14.93 -15.21
N VAL A 211 -14.65 -14.39 -14.11
CA VAL A 211 -13.91 -15.17 -13.10
C VAL A 211 -14.82 -16.18 -12.40
N GLY A 212 -16.09 -15.85 -12.20
CA GLY A 212 -17.07 -16.76 -11.63
C GLY A 212 -17.29 -18.00 -12.51
N ASP A 213 -17.38 -17.81 -13.82
CA ASP A 213 -17.53 -18.91 -14.78
C ASP A 213 -16.29 -19.84 -14.74
N THR A 214 -15.09 -19.25 -14.67
CA THR A 214 -13.83 -20.01 -14.53
C THR A 214 -13.78 -20.77 -13.19
N PHE A 215 -14.22 -20.18 -12.10
CA PHE A 215 -14.30 -20.90 -10.82
C PHE A 215 -15.27 -22.08 -10.89
N GLU A 216 -16.43 -21.93 -11.52
CA GLU A 216 -17.36 -23.03 -11.68
C GLU A 216 -16.74 -24.20 -12.47
N GLU A 217 -16.02 -23.93 -13.55
CA GLU A 217 -15.31 -24.96 -14.32
C GLU A 217 -14.24 -25.67 -13.51
N ILE A 218 -13.42 -24.91 -12.77
CA ILE A 218 -12.37 -25.46 -11.90
C ILE A 218 -13.00 -26.31 -10.79
N PHE A 219 -14.04 -25.82 -10.11
CA PHE A 219 -14.68 -26.51 -9.00
C PHE A 219 -15.39 -27.80 -9.44
N MET A 220 -15.97 -27.82 -10.64
CA MET A 220 -16.59 -29.01 -11.20
C MET A 220 -15.59 -30.17 -11.39
N ASN A 221 -14.35 -29.85 -11.74
CA ASN A 221 -13.31 -30.82 -12.01
C ASN A 221 -12.47 -31.19 -10.77
N ALA A 222 -12.51 -30.37 -9.72
CA ALA A 222 -11.70 -30.55 -8.53
C ALA A 222 -12.11 -31.78 -7.71
N ARG A 223 -11.15 -32.66 -7.42
CA ARG A 223 -11.33 -33.92 -6.65
C ARG A 223 -10.84 -33.83 -5.19
N SER A 224 -10.21 -32.72 -4.83
CA SER A 224 -9.55 -32.50 -3.56
C SER A 224 -10.04 -31.21 -2.90
N ARG A 225 -9.39 -30.86 -1.79
CA ARG A 225 -9.56 -29.57 -1.11
C ARG A 225 -9.10 -28.45 -2.04
N ILE A 226 -9.85 -27.34 -2.04
CA ILE A 226 -9.55 -26.15 -2.81
C ILE A 226 -9.11 -25.03 -1.86
N LEU A 227 -7.99 -24.37 -2.15
CA LEU A 227 -7.56 -23.15 -1.47
C LEU A 227 -7.61 -22.00 -2.49
N VAL A 228 -8.29 -20.92 -2.16
CA VAL A 228 -8.38 -19.74 -3.04
C VAL A 228 -7.73 -18.55 -2.33
N ALA A 229 -6.60 -18.10 -2.83
CA ALA A 229 -5.94 -16.89 -2.35
C ALA A 229 -6.38 -15.69 -3.19
N THR A 230 -6.90 -14.67 -2.54
CA THR A 230 -7.35 -13.43 -3.19
C THR A 230 -7.15 -12.22 -2.27
N PHE A 231 -7.34 -11.01 -2.81
CA PHE A 231 -7.38 -9.81 -1.99
C PHE A 231 -8.57 -9.84 -1.04
N ALA A 232 -8.33 -9.51 0.22
CA ALA A 232 -9.38 -9.50 1.24
C ALA A 232 -10.51 -8.50 0.90
N SER A 233 -10.16 -7.37 0.29
CA SER A 233 -11.08 -6.31 -0.11
C SER A 233 -11.96 -6.68 -1.31
N ASN A 234 -11.60 -7.69 -2.10
CA ASN A 234 -12.40 -8.11 -3.25
C ASN A 234 -13.59 -9.00 -2.81
N VAL A 235 -14.59 -8.33 -2.22
CA VAL A 235 -15.82 -8.97 -1.70
C VAL A 235 -16.57 -9.73 -2.80
N HIS A 236 -16.58 -9.21 -4.04
CA HIS A 236 -17.21 -9.87 -5.18
C HIS A 236 -16.55 -11.22 -5.51
N ARG A 237 -15.21 -11.28 -5.46
CA ARG A 237 -14.45 -12.52 -5.67
C ARG A 237 -14.76 -13.55 -4.58
N VAL A 238 -14.82 -13.11 -3.33
CA VAL A 238 -15.22 -13.96 -2.21
C VAL A 238 -16.64 -14.50 -2.43
N GLN A 239 -17.58 -13.66 -2.87
CA GLN A 239 -18.95 -14.11 -3.18
C GLN A 239 -18.98 -15.17 -4.31
N GLN A 240 -18.18 -14.98 -5.35
CA GLN A 240 -18.11 -15.96 -6.46
C GLN A 240 -17.58 -17.32 -5.98
N VAL A 241 -16.54 -17.33 -5.12
CA VAL A 241 -16.01 -18.55 -4.53
C VAL A 241 -17.06 -19.23 -3.64
N ILE A 242 -17.82 -18.45 -2.85
CA ILE A 242 -18.92 -18.99 -2.04
C ILE A 242 -20.01 -19.58 -2.94
N ASN A 243 -20.42 -18.89 -4.00
CA ASN A 243 -21.45 -19.37 -4.93
C ASN A 243 -21.03 -20.69 -5.61
N ALA A 244 -19.79 -20.78 -6.10
CA ALA A 244 -19.23 -22.01 -6.65
C ALA A 244 -19.19 -23.13 -5.59
N SER A 245 -18.80 -22.81 -4.36
CA SER A 245 -18.79 -23.78 -3.23
C SER A 245 -20.20 -24.35 -2.96
N VAL A 246 -21.21 -23.49 -2.91
CA VAL A 246 -22.60 -23.89 -2.72
C VAL A 246 -23.08 -24.79 -3.85
N LYS A 247 -22.80 -24.39 -5.12
CA LYS A 247 -23.20 -25.14 -6.31
C LYS A 247 -22.64 -26.57 -6.32
N PHE A 248 -21.41 -26.76 -5.85
CA PHE A 248 -20.75 -28.08 -5.80
C PHE A 248 -20.80 -28.75 -4.42
N GLY A 249 -21.63 -28.24 -3.51
CA GLY A 249 -21.88 -28.84 -2.19
C GLY A 249 -20.65 -28.88 -1.28
N ARG A 250 -19.81 -27.83 -1.34
CA ARG A 250 -18.60 -27.67 -0.53
C ARG A 250 -18.84 -26.72 0.62
N LYS A 251 -18.11 -26.90 1.71
CA LYS A 251 -18.04 -26.01 2.87
C LYS A 251 -16.93 -24.99 2.68
N VAL A 252 -17.10 -23.79 3.23
CA VAL A 252 -16.14 -22.70 3.09
C VAL A 252 -15.57 -22.31 4.45
N ALA A 253 -14.25 -22.31 4.57
CA ALA A 253 -13.55 -21.75 5.73
C ALA A 253 -12.78 -20.49 5.30
N ILE A 254 -12.70 -19.51 6.19
CA ILE A 254 -11.97 -18.27 5.96
C ILE A 254 -10.68 -18.26 6.75
N CYS A 255 -9.56 -17.91 6.11
CA CYS A 255 -8.24 -17.89 6.72
C CYS A 255 -7.51 -16.56 6.42
N GLY A 256 -6.83 -16.03 7.42
CA GLY A 256 -6.15 -14.73 7.36
C GLY A 256 -6.95 -13.63 8.06
N ARG A 257 -6.28 -12.84 8.92
CA ARG A 257 -6.93 -11.85 9.78
C ARG A 257 -7.75 -10.84 8.98
N SER A 258 -7.14 -10.19 7.99
CA SER A 258 -7.83 -9.20 7.15
C SER A 258 -9.02 -9.80 6.39
N MET A 259 -8.88 -11.03 5.86
CA MET A 259 -9.98 -11.73 5.18
C MET A 259 -11.16 -11.98 6.11
N VAL A 260 -10.91 -12.49 7.32
CA VAL A 260 -11.97 -12.73 8.33
C VAL A 260 -12.71 -11.44 8.65
N ASN A 261 -11.98 -10.34 8.82
CA ASN A 261 -12.54 -9.05 9.19
C ASN A 261 -13.38 -8.45 8.07
N VAL A 262 -12.86 -8.41 6.84
CA VAL A 262 -13.61 -7.89 5.69
C VAL A 262 -14.86 -8.74 5.40
N VAL A 263 -14.75 -10.07 5.45
CA VAL A 263 -15.90 -10.98 5.27
C VAL A 263 -16.96 -10.72 6.33
N LYS A 264 -16.57 -10.55 7.61
CA LYS A 264 -17.50 -10.25 8.69
C LYS A 264 -18.22 -8.92 8.46
N VAL A 265 -17.49 -7.87 8.11
CA VAL A 265 -18.07 -6.55 7.79
C VAL A 265 -19.02 -6.66 6.60
N ALA A 266 -18.58 -7.28 5.50
CA ALA A 266 -19.39 -7.42 4.29
C ALA A 266 -20.68 -8.24 4.53
N MET A 267 -20.63 -9.32 5.31
CA MET A 267 -21.81 -10.09 5.73
C MET A 267 -22.76 -9.25 6.58
N THR A 268 -22.24 -8.54 7.59
CA THR A 268 -23.06 -7.69 8.48
C THR A 268 -23.77 -6.59 7.72
N LEU A 269 -23.11 -6.01 6.72
CA LEU A 269 -23.64 -4.93 5.90
C LEU A 269 -24.48 -5.41 4.71
N GLY A 270 -24.53 -6.71 4.44
CA GLY A 270 -25.35 -7.31 3.38
C GLY A 270 -24.67 -7.35 1.99
N TYR A 271 -23.36 -7.13 1.90
CA TYR A 271 -22.58 -7.25 0.65
C TYR A 271 -22.08 -8.67 0.37
N LEU A 272 -22.19 -9.58 1.33
CA LEU A 272 -21.96 -11.01 1.15
C LEU A 272 -23.18 -11.79 1.59
N ASN A 273 -23.68 -12.63 0.69
CA ASN A 273 -24.75 -13.57 0.96
C ASN A 273 -24.17 -14.99 1.14
N VAL A 274 -24.23 -15.49 2.37
CA VAL A 274 -23.72 -16.81 2.71
C VAL A 274 -24.88 -17.67 3.22
N PRO A 275 -25.31 -18.73 2.48
CA PRO A 275 -26.36 -19.61 2.94
C PRO A 275 -25.97 -20.31 4.26
N GLU A 276 -26.99 -20.57 5.09
CA GLU A 276 -26.81 -21.22 6.38
C GLU A 276 -26.09 -22.57 6.24
N GLY A 277 -25.14 -22.82 7.13
CA GLY A 277 -24.37 -24.06 7.18
C GLY A 277 -23.29 -24.21 6.08
N VAL A 278 -23.06 -23.22 5.21
CA VAL A 278 -21.98 -23.22 4.22
C VAL A 278 -20.65 -22.85 4.86
N MET A 279 -20.65 -21.80 5.69
CA MET A 279 -19.44 -21.35 6.41
C MET A 279 -19.11 -22.28 7.56
N VAL A 280 -17.84 -22.64 7.69
CA VAL A 280 -17.33 -23.46 8.81
C VAL A 280 -16.12 -22.78 9.44
N ASP A 281 -15.94 -23.02 10.72
CA ASP A 281 -14.77 -22.51 11.44
C ASP A 281 -13.50 -23.19 10.94
N ILE A 282 -12.43 -22.41 10.75
CA ILE A 282 -11.11 -22.89 10.34
C ILE A 282 -10.52 -23.92 11.34
N ASP A 283 -10.94 -23.87 12.61
CA ASP A 283 -10.53 -24.82 13.66
C ASP A 283 -11.28 -26.17 13.58
N ASN A 284 -12.27 -26.26 12.72
CA ASN A 284 -13.11 -27.45 12.54
C ASN A 284 -12.98 -28.09 11.15
N ILE A 285 -12.04 -27.65 10.31
CA ILE A 285 -11.90 -28.15 8.93
C ILE A 285 -11.64 -29.66 8.86
N ASP A 286 -10.93 -30.22 9.83
CA ASP A 286 -10.61 -31.66 9.89
C ASP A 286 -11.85 -32.55 10.07
N LYS A 287 -13.01 -31.97 10.40
CA LYS A 287 -14.28 -32.70 10.50
C LYS A 287 -14.95 -32.96 9.14
N TYR A 288 -14.43 -32.35 8.07
CA TYR A 288 -15.00 -32.42 6.74
C TYR A 288 -14.06 -33.15 5.76
N PRO A 289 -14.60 -33.98 4.84
CA PRO A 289 -13.80 -34.58 3.80
C PRO A 289 -13.11 -33.51 2.93
N SER A 290 -11.86 -33.76 2.51
CA SER A 290 -11.08 -32.81 1.72
C SER A 290 -11.83 -32.31 0.47
N GLU A 291 -12.47 -33.22 -0.28
CA GLU A 291 -13.24 -32.90 -1.48
C GLU A 291 -14.49 -32.05 -1.20
N LYS A 292 -14.85 -31.86 0.06
CA LYS A 292 -15.97 -30.99 0.47
C LYS A 292 -15.52 -29.67 1.05
N LEU A 293 -14.23 -29.35 0.99
CA LEU A 293 -13.66 -28.18 1.66
C LEU A 293 -13.12 -27.16 0.66
N VAL A 294 -13.41 -25.90 0.93
CA VAL A 294 -12.80 -24.73 0.28
C VAL A 294 -12.26 -23.82 1.37
N ILE A 295 -11.04 -23.33 1.22
CA ILE A 295 -10.44 -22.36 2.13
C ILE A 295 -10.15 -21.08 1.34
N ILE A 296 -10.81 -19.99 1.71
CA ILE A 296 -10.51 -18.66 1.16
C ILE A 296 -9.45 -18.01 2.07
N THR A 297 -8.35 -17.56 1.48
CA THR A 297 -7.19 -17.10 2.24
C THR A 297 -6.57 -15.82 1.68
N THR A 298 -5.80 -15.13 2.51
CA THR A 298 -4.92 -14.02 2.09
C THR A 298 -3.57 -14.56 1.59
N GLY A 299 -2.75 -13.66 1.02
CA GLY A 299 -1.40 -13.99 0.56
C GLY A 299 -1.28 -14.18 -0.94
N SER A 300 -2.24 -13.66 -1.70
CA SER A 300 -2.20 -13.66 -3.15
C SER A 300 -1.03 -12.85 -3.74
N GLN A 301 -0.38 -12.01 -2.93
CA GLN A 301 0.80 -11.22 -3.30
C GLN A 301 2.12 -11.82 -2.78
N GLY A 302 2.05 -12.97 -2.11
CA GLY A 302 3.24 -13.67 -1.61
C GLY A 302 3.93 -13.00 -0.42
N GLU A 303 3.26 -12.09 0.27
CA GLU A 303 3.80 -11.40 1.45
C GLU A 303 4.23 -12.44 2.50
N PRO A 304 5.44 -12.31 3.07
CA PRO A 304 6.02 -13.35 3.94
C PRO A 304 5.16 -13.75 5.15
N MET A 305 4.42 -12.79 5.71
CA MET A 305 3.58 -13.02 6.89
C MET A 305 2.14 -13.39 6.55
N SER A 306 1.78 -13.46 5.28
CA SER A 306 0.43 -13.80 4.84
C SER A 306 0.09 -15.27 5.12
N ALA A 307 -1.21 -15.59 5.12
CA ALA A 307 -1.65 -16.95 5.44
C ALA A 307 -1.14 -17.96 4.41
N LEU A 308 -1.26 -17.70 3.09
CA LEU A 308 -0.80 -18.62 2.05
C LEU A 308 0.73 -18.82 2.09
N SER A 309 1.52 -17.74 2.27
CA SER A 309 2.98 -17.84 2.36
C SER A 309 3.42 -18.70 3.53
N ARG A 310 2.76 -18.57 4.68
CA ARG A 310 3.02 -19.40 5.86
C ARG A 310 2.58 -20.84 5.66
N MET A 311 1.48 -21.11 4.93
CA MET A 311 1.07 -22.46 4.53
C MET A 311 2.11 -23.10 3.61
N ALA A 312 2.58 -22.36 2.62
CA ALA A 312 3.63 -22.82 1.70
C ALA A 312 4.95 -23.11 2.42
N ALA A 313 5.31 -22.34 3.45
CA ALA A 313 6.50 -22.54 4.28
C ALA A 313 6.33 -23.60 5.41
N SER A 314 5.17 -24.23 5.57
CA SER A 314 4.83 -25.11 6.74
C SER A 314 4.83 -24.38 8.10
N GLU A 315 4.60 -23.09 8.10
CA GLU A 315 4.59 -22.26 9.32
C GLU A 315 3.18 -21.88 9.79
N HIS A 316 2.15 -22.28 9.03
CA HIS A 316 0.77 -21.99 9.38
C HIS A 316 0.22 -23.00 10.39
N LYS A 317 -0.32 -22.49 11.52
CA LYS A 317 -0.70 -23.34 12.68
C LYS A 317 -1.93 -24.21 12.46
N LYS A 318 -2.84 -23.83 11.53
CA LYS A 318 -4.17 -24.45 11.38
C LYS A 318 -4.37 -25.16 10.04
N VAL A 319 -3.61 -24.81 9.02
CA VAL A 319 -3.74 -25.38 7.69
C VAL A 319 -2.37 -25.78 7.18
N GLU A 320 -2.24 -27.07 6.87
CA GLU A 320 -1.08 -27.64 6.19
C GLU A 320 -1.45 -27.94 4.74
N ILE A 321 -0.56 -27.65 3.80
CA ILE A 321 -0.69 -28.02 2.40
C ILE A 321 -0.31 -29.48 2.26
N VAL A 322 -1.19 -30.27 1.67
CA VAL A 322 -0.98 -31.70 1.43
C VAL A 322 -0.95 -32.02 -0.06
N PRO A 323 -0.29 -33.13 -0.47
CA PRO A 323 -0.29 -33.56 -1.87
C PRO A 323 -1.71 -33.71 -2.40
N GLY A 324 -1.96 -33.15 -3.59
CA GLY A 324 -3.26 -33.16 -4.25
C GLY A 324 -4.19 -32.00 -3.87
N ASP A 325 -3.83 -31.11 -2.94
CA ASP A 325 -4.55 -29.85 -2.75
C ASP A 325 -4.54 -29.03 -4.03
N LEU A 326 -5.69 -28.42 -4.38
CA LEU A 326 -5.79 -27.46 -5.45
C LEU A 326 -5.70 -26.04 -4.92
N VAL A 327 -4.65 -25.31 -5.27
CA VAL A 327 -4.43 -23.92 -4.84
C VAL A 327 -4.65 -22.96 -6.02
N ILE A 328 -5.58 -22.04 -5.88
CA ILE A 328 -5.90 -21.01 -6.88
C ILE A 328 -5.39 -19.66 -6.35
N ILE A 329 -4.47 -19.03 -7.08
CA ILE A 329 -3.97 -17.68 -6.76
C ILE A 329 -4.71 -16.69 -7.66
N SER A 330 -5.82 -16.17 -7.15
CA SER A 330 -6.76 -15.32 -7.88
C SER A 330 -6.40 -13.83 -7.72
N ALA A 331 -5.20 -13.47 -8.15
CA ALA A 331 -4.67 -12.10 -8.16
C ALA A 331 -3.50 -12.00 -9.13
N ASN A 332 -3.32 -10.81 -9.71
CA ASN A 332 -2.10 -10.48 -10.45
C ASN A 332 -1.05 -9.91 -9.50
N PRO A 333 0.24 -10.14 -9.77
CA PRO A 333 1.31 -9.49 -9.02
C PRO A 333 1.17 -7.95 -9.05
N ILE A 334 1.19 -7.33 -7.89
CA ILE A 334 1.48 -5.90 -7.80
C ILE A 334 2.95 -5.72 -8.18
N PRO A 335 3.31 -4.68 -8.96
CA PRO A 335 4.71 -4.44 -9.31
C PRO A 335 5.65 -4.48 -8.10
N GLY A 336 6.68 -5.31 -8.17
CA GLY A 336 7.63 -5.58 -7.08
C GLY A 336 7.39 -6.90 -6.33
N ASN A 337 6.20 -7.49 -6.37
CA ASN A 337 5.88 -8.73 -5.64
C ASN A 337 6.12 -10.02 -6.44
N GLU A 338 6.57 -9.93 -7.68
CA GLU A 338 6.72 -11.08 -8.61
C GLU A 338 7.60 -12.19 -8.02
N LYS A 339 8.69 -11.82 -7.35
CA LYS A 339 9.63 -12.77 -6.72
C LYS A 339 9.00 -13.51 -5.55
N PHE A 340 8.22 -12.82 -4.72
CA PHE A 340 7.55 -13.42 -3.57
C PHE A 340 6.48 -14.41 -4.03
N ILE A 341 5.64 -14.03 -4.99
CA ILE A 341 4.61 -14.90 -5.56
C ILE A 341 5.24 -16.13 -6.21
N SER A 342 6.28 -15.94 -7.05
CA SER A 342 7.00 -17.04 -7.68
C SER A 342 7.57 -18.03 -6.66
N LYS A 343 8.12 -17.53 -5.54
CA LYS A 343 8.60 -18.38 -4.45
C LYS A 343 7.47 -19.20 -3.84
N VAL A 344 6.34 -18.57 -3.51
CA VAL A 344 5.17 -19.25 -2.92
C VAL A 344 4.65 -20.33 -3.87
N ILE A 345 4.51 -20.04 -5.16
CA ILE A 345 4.09 -21.03 -6.18
C ILE A 345 5.03 -22.23 -6.18
N ASN A 346 6.36 -22.01 -6.23
CA ASN A 346 7.34 -23.09 -6.23
C ASN A 346 7.26 -23.94 -4.94
N ASP A 347 7.09 -23.30 -3.78
CA ASP A 347 7.00 -24.01 -2.50
C ASP A 347 5.70 -24.84 -2.39
N LEU A 348 4.59 -24.37 -2.96
CA LEU A 348 3.34 -25.14 -3.09
C LEU A 348 3.51 -26.37 -3.98
N PHE A 349 4.15 -26.23 -5.16
CA PHE A 349 4.44 -27.38 -6.04
C PHE A 349 5.35 -28.42 -5.36
N LYS A 350 6.37 -28.00 -4.59
CA LYS A 350 7.21 -28.91 -3.81
C LYS A 350 6.45 -29.73 -2.78
N LYS A 351 5.31 -29.20 -2.29
CA LYS A 351 4.41 -29.93 -1.39
C LYS A 351 3.43 -30.86 -2.10
N GLY A 352 3.49 -30.94 -3.42
CA GLY A 352 2.61 -31.77 -4.24
C GLY A 352 1.22 -31.17 -4.47
N ALA A 353 1.03 -29.87 -4.23
CA ALA A 353 -0.19 -29.17 -4.60
C ALA A 353 -0.26 -28.95 -6.12
N GLU A 354 -1.47 -28.96 -6.66
CA GLU A 354 -1.79 -28.41 -7.96
C GLU A 354 -2.02 -26.91 -7.82
N VAL A 355 -1.35 -26.07 -8.64
CA VAL A 355 -1.45 -24.61 -8.50
C VAL A 355 -1.94 -23.99 -9.79
N ILE A 356 -3.06 -23.26 -9.71
CA ILE A 356 -3.62 -22.46 -10.81
C ILE A 356 -3.34 -20.97 -10.49
N TYR A 357 -2.72 -20.28 -11.44
CA TYR A 357 -2.39 -18.86 -11.34
C TYR A 357 -2.59 -18.17 -12.70
N GLU A 358 -2.49 -16.83 -12.76
CA GLU A 358 -2.89 -15.98 -13.88
C GLU A 358 -2.49 -16.51 -15.28
N SER A 359 -1.28 -17.04 -15.44
CA SER A 359 -0.81 -17.52 -16.75
C SER A 359 -1.49 -18.83 -17.22
N LEU A 360 -2.28 -19.46 -16.37
CA LEU A 360 -2.92 -20.76 -16.64
C LEU A 360 -4.43 -20.67 -16.82
N ALA A 361 -5.10 -19.66 -16.26
CA ALA A 361 -6.54 -19.48 -16.36
C ALA A 361 -6.96 -18.04 -16.07
N ASP A 362 -8.13 -17.63 -16.57
CA ASP A 362 -8.74 -16.32 -16.34
C ASP A 362 -9.38 -16.23 -14.94
N ILE A 363 -8.54 -16.36 -13.92
CA ILE A 363 -8.93 -16.35 -12.50
C ILE A 363 -8.82 -14.98 -11.83
N HIS A 364 -8.42 -13.97 -12.58
CA HIS A 364 -8.31 -12.59 -12.09
C HIS A 364 -8.64 -11.58 -13.19
N VAL A 365 -9.32 -10.51 -12.78
CA VAL A 365 -9.60 -9.34 -13.61
C VAL A 365 -9.16 -8.11 -12.84
N SER A 366 -8.49 -7.18 -13.52
CA SER A 366 -8.07 -5.91 -12.92
C SER A 366 -9.27 -5.06 -12.49
N GLY A 367 -9.08 -4.24 -11.45
CA GLY A 367 -10.04 -3.21 -11.05
C GLY A 367 -9.91 -1.90 -11.84
N HIS A 368 -8.86 -1.75 -12.66
CA HIS A 368 -8.51 -0.48 -13.32
C HIS A 368 -8.78 -0.51 -14.82
N ALA A 369 -9.12 0.66 -15.35
CA ALA A 369 -9.50 0.89 -16.73
C ALA A 369 -8.32 0.76 -17.70
N CYS A 370 -8.51 0.02 -18.79
CA CYS A 370 -7.62 -0.05 -19.94
C CYS A 370 -7.84 1.14 -20.90
N GLN A 371 -7.05 1.23 -21.99
CA GLN A 371 -7.00 2.41 -22.84
C GLN A 371 -8.37 2.83 -23.43
N GLU A 372 -9.20 1.89 -23.87
CA GLU A 372 -10.48 2.24 -24.49
C GLU A 372 -11.48 2.78 -23.46
N GLU A 373 -11.41 2.29 -22.23
CA GLU A 373 -12.23 2.78 -21.11
C GLU A 373 -11.81 4.21 -20.72
N LEU A 374 -10.50 4.48 -20.66
CA LEU A 374 -9.96 5.81 -20.41
C LEU A 374 -10.40 6.81 -21.51
N LYS A 375 -10.32 6.41 -22.79
CA LYS A 375 -10.81 7.22 -23.92
C LYS A 375 -12.30 7.53 -23.80
N LEU A 376 -13.10 6.56 -23.35
CA LEU A 376 -14.53 6.77 -23.16
C LEU A 376 -14.79 7.83 -22.08
N ILE A 377 -14.10 7.76 -20.93
CA ILE A 377 -14.25 8.77 -19.87
C ILE A 377 -13.85 10.16 -20.37
N HIS A 378 -12.73 10.29 -21.07
CA HIS A 378 -12.34 11.57 -21.67
C HIS A 378 -13.41 12.12 -22.64
N SER A 379 -14.02 11.24 -23.43
CA SER A 379 -15.05 11.61 -24.43
C SER A 379 -16.38 12.01 -23.78
N LEU A 380 -16.74 11.38 -22.65
CA LEU A 380 -17.96 11.72 -21.88
C LEU A 380 -17.78 13.03 -21.13
N VAL A 381 -16.68 13.16 -20.38
CA VAL A 381 -16.42 14.28 -19.47
C VAL A 381 -15.99 15.56 -20.21
N LYS A 382 -15.30 15.44 -21.34
CA LYS A 382 -14.82 16.56 -22.19
C LYS A 382 -14.17 17.70 -21.37
N PRO A 383 -13.15 17.41 -20.55
CA PRO A 383 -12.61 18.38 -19.61
C PRO A 383 -11.83 19.49 -20.31
N LYS A 384 -11.82 20.69 -19.71
CA LYS A 384 -10.98 21.82 -20.17
C LYS A 384 -9.51 21.56 -19.89
N PHE A 385 -9.19 20.95 -18.72
CA PHE A 385 -7.87 20.56 -18.27
C PHE A 385 -7.84 19.11 -17.82
N PHE A 386 -6.66 18.48 -17.86
CA PHE A 386 -6.47 17.10 -17.45
C PHE A 386 -5.30 16.94 -16.50
N PHE A 387 -5.49 16.12 -15.48
CA PHE A 387 -4.50 15.76 -14.49
C PHE A 387 -4.54 14.22 -14.26
N PRO A 388 -3.62 13.45 -14.89
CA PRO A 388 -3.54 12.01 -14.64
C PRO A 388 -3.11 11.74 -13.20
N VAL A 389 -3.80 10.86 -12.52
CA VAL A 389 -3.54 10.47 -11.12
C VAL A 389 -3.40 8.95 -11.01
N HIS A 390 -3.02 8.46 -9.84
CA HIS A 390 -2.94 7.03 -9.50
C HIS A 390 -2.04 6.24 -10.43
N GLY A 391 -0.74 6.19 -10.13
CA GLY A 391 0.23 5.40 -10.90
C GLY A 391 1.64 5.94 -10.84
N GLU A 392 2.58 5.12 -11.27
CA GLU A 392 3.96 5.53 -11.46
C GLU A 392 4.09 6.60 -12.55
N TYR A 393 5.21 7.32 -12.59
CA TYR A 393 5.42 8.40 -13.55
C TYR A 393 5.22 7.97 -15.02
N ARG A 394 5.60 6.72 -15.37
CA ARG A 394 5.36 6.17 -16.72
C ARG A 394 3.87 6.08 -17.06
N HIS A 395 3.03 5.68 -16.10
CA HIS A 395 1.58 5.61 -16.28
C HIS A 395 0.99 7.01 -16.47
N LEU A 396 1.35 7.97 -15.62
CA LEU A 396 0.90 9.37 -15.75
C LEU A 396 1.30 9.96 -17.11
N LYS A 397 2.53 9.68 -17.56
CA LYS A 397 3.03 10.15 -18.86
C LYS A 397 2.28 9.51 -20.02
N GLN A 398 2.02 8.20 -19.97
CA GLN A 398 1.27 7.51 -21.01
C GLN A 398 -0.19 7.97 -21.07
N HIS A 399 -0.82 8.25 -19.92
CA HIS A 399 -2.17 8.80 -19.89
C HIS A 399 -2.24 10.23 -20.45
N ALA A 400 -1.24 11.05 -20.15
CA ALA A 400 -1.10 12.37 -20.78
C ALA A 400 -0.97 12.27 -22.31
N ASN A 401 -0.16 11.32 -22.80
CA ASN A 401 -0.03 11.05 -24.24
C ASN A 401 -1.35 10.55 -24.86
N LEU A 402 -2.11 9.72 -24.14
CA LEU A 402 -3.42 9.25 -24.58
C LEU A 402 -4.41 10.41 -24.72
N ALA A 403 -4.50 11.28 -23.71
CA ALA A 403 -5.34 12.48 -23.75
C ALA A 403 -4.93 13.42 -24.90
N HIS A 404 -3.64 13.57 -25.15
CA HIS A 404 -3.14 14.36 -26.29
C HIS A 404 -3.56 13.76 -27.64
N LYS A 405 -3.47 12.45 -27.80
CA LYS A 405 -3.96 11.73 -29.00
C LYS A 405 -5.46 11.90 -29.23
N LEU A 406 -6.24 12.11 -28.17
CA LEU A 406 -7.67 12.45 -28.24
C LEU A 406 -7.93 13.93 -28.61
N GLY A 407 -6.89 14.71 -28.83
CA GLY A 407 -6.99 16.10 -29.27
C GLY A 407 -6.81 17.15 -28.17
N MET A 408 -6.49 16.75 -26.92
CA MET A 408 -6.22 17.72 -25.86
C MET A 408 -4.83 18.34 -26.04
N PRO A 409 -4.70 19.68 -26.08
CA PRO A 409 -3.41 20.35 -26.14
C PRO A 409 -2.53 20.01 -24.92
N MET A 410 -1.23 19.79 -25.13
CA MET A 410 -0.31 19.41 -24.04
C MET A 410 -0.23 20.46 -22.93
N GLU A 411 -0.40 21.74 -23.23
CA GLU A 411 -0.43 22.83 -22.25
C GLU A 411 -1.65 22.80 -21.32
N ARG A 412 -2.63 21.95 -21.60
CA ARG A 412 -3.81 21.71 -20.76
C ARG A 412 -3.71 20.42 -19.93
N ILE A 413 -2.58 19.70 -20.04
CA ILE A 413 -2.33 18.44 -19.34
C ILE A 413 -1.24 18.66 -18.29
N PHE A 414 -1.52 18.33 -17.03
CA PHE A 414 -0.63 18.59 -15.91
C PHE A 414 -0.12 17.28 -15.30
N ILE A 415 1.11 16.90 -15.61
CA ILE A 415 1.81 15.82 -14.89
C ILE A 415 2.55 16.51 -13.74
N MET A 416 2.24 16.10 -12.51
CA MET A 416 2.74 16.78 -11.32
C MET A 416 3.47 15.79 -10.41
N ASP A 417 4.36 16.34 -9.59
CA ASP A 417 4.92 15.63 -8.44
C ASP A 417 4.08 15.89 -7.17
N ILE A 418 4.20 15.02 -6.20
CA ILE A 418 3.61 15.18 -4.86
C ILE A 418 4.06 16.52 -4.25
N GLY A 419 3.13 17.24 -3.63
CA GLY A 419 3.38 18.53 -2.99
C GLY A 419 3.36 19.73 -3.93
N LYS A 420 3.29 19.56 -5.25
CA LYS A 420 3.07 20.68 -6.16
C LYS A 420 1.64 21.18 -6.07
N VAL A 421 1.45 22.49 -6.27
CA VAL A 421 0.13 23.13 -6.20
C VAL A 421 -0.33 23.50 -7.60
N LEU A 422 -1.47 22.93 -8.04
CA LEU A 422 -2.16 23.34 -9.25
C LEU A 422 -3.19 24.41 -8.90
N GLU A 423 -2.97 25.65 -9.31
CA GLU A 423 -3.92 26.75 -9.17
C GLU A 423 -4.84 26.82 -10.39
N LEU A 424 -6.15 26.84 -10.13
CA LEU A 424 -7.20 26.88 -11.14
C LEU A 424 -8.07 28.14 -10.98
N THR A 425 -8.43 28.70 -12.12
CA THR A 425 -9.50 29.68 -12.28
C THR A 425 -10.49 29.14 -13.32
N GLU A 426 -11.58 29.83 -13.59
CA GLU A 426 -12.53 29.46 -14.65
C GLU A 426 -11.85 29.25 -16.02
N ASP A 427 -10.76 30.00 -16.30
CA ASP A 427 -10.13 30.05 -17.62
C ASP A 427 -8.69 29.56 -17.69
N SER A 428 -8.03 29.38 -16.58
CA SER A 428 -6.61 29.05 -16.53
C SER A 428 -6.27 28.02 -15.48
N ALA A 429 -5.23 27.25 -15.75
CA ALA A 429 -4.59 26.35 -14.82
C ALA A 429 -3.08 26.56 -14.85
N LYS A 430 -2.43 26.56 -13.70
CA LYS A 430 -0.99 26.76 -13.58
C LYS A 430 -0.44 26.07 -12.36
N ILE A 431 0.67 25.35 -12.51
CA ILE A 431 1.45 24.86 -11.36
C ILE A 431 2.16 26.05 -10.73
N ASN A 432 1.84 26.35 -9.47
CA ASN A 432 2.37 27.50 -8.76
C ASN A 432 2.56 27.23 -7.26
N GLY A 433 3.81 27.03 -6.88
CA GLY A 433 4.18 26.73 -5.50
C GLY A 433 4.28 25.24 -5.20
N ASN A 434 4.68 24.97 -3.96
CA ASN A 434 4.78 23.63 -3.40
C ASN A 434 4.53 23.69 -1.88
N VAL A 435 4.08 22.58 -1.33
CA VAL A 435 3.87 22.37 0.11
C VAL A 435 4.77 21.25 0.61
N ALA A 436 4.93 21.15 1.94
CA ALA A 436 5.59 20.01 2.55
C ALA A 436 4.81 18.73 2.19
N SER A 437 5.53 17.72 1.76
CA SER A 437 5.01 16.44 1.32
C SER A 437 6.11 15.39 1.38
N GLY A 438 5.75 14.12 1.37
CA GLY A 438 6.73 13.03 1.38
C GLY A 438 6.18 11.73 1.93
N LYS A 439 7.09 10.92 2.44
CA LYS A 439 6.81 9.60 3.04
C LYS A 439 7.05 9.71 4.55
N VAL A 440 6.10 9.24 5.34
CA VAL A 440 6.26 9.01 6.79
C VAL A 440 6.25 7.51 7.01
N LEU A 441 7.29 6.99 7.64
CA LEU A 441 7.47 5.56 7.86
C LEU A 441 6.82 5.15 9.18
N VAL A 442 6.14 4.00 9.18
CA VAL A 442 5.53 3.40 10.36
C VAL A 442 6.25 2.09 10.66
N ASP A 443 6.75 1.94 11.88
CA ASP A 443 7.44 0.77 12.39
C ASP A 443 6.87 0.42 13.78
N GLY A 444 6.05 -0.62 13.86
CA GLY A 444 5.32 -0.97 15.06
C GLY A 444 4.42 0.17 15.56
N LEU A 445 4.71 0.71 16.73
CA LEU A 445 4.01 1.85 17.31
C LEU A 445 4.62 3.21 16.94
N GLY A 446 5.82 3.20 16.32
CA GLY A 446 6.54 4.40 15.91
C GLY A 446 6.01 4.97 14.60
N VAL A 447 5.73 6.26 14.56
CA VAL A 447 5.26 6.98 13.38
C VAL A 447 6.21 8.14 13.10
N GLY A 448 7.00 8.03 12.02
CA GLY A 448 7.93 9.08 11.58
C GLY A 448 9.23 9.19 12.40
N ASP A 449 9.48 8.29 13.34
CA ASP A 449 10.70 8.22 14.13
C ASP A 449 11.85 7.49 13.40
N VAL A 450 11.53 6.72 12.35
CA VAL A 450 12.51 6.08 11.47
C VAL A 450 12.77 6.96 10.25
N GLY A 451 13.99 7.49 10.16
CA GLY A 451 14.45 8.29 9.02
C GLY A 451 15.50 7.57 8.17
N ASN A 452 16.02 8.26 7.15
CA ASN A 452 17.02 7.73 6.21
C ASN A 452 18.28 7.21 6.90
N ILE A 453 18.67 7.77 8.05
CA ILE A 453 19.85 7.31 8.81
C ILE A 453 19.60 5.91 9.36
N VAL A 454 18.44 5.68 9.98
CA VAL A 454 18.06 4.39 10.56
C VAL A 454 17.93 3.32 9.47
N LEU A 455 17.28 3.65 8.34
CA LEU A 455 17.19 2.73 7.20
C LEU A 455 18.56 2.36 6.63
N ARG A 456 19.47 3.33 6.49
CA ARG A 456 20.85 3.08 6.05
C ARG A 456 21.57 2.17 7.02
N ASP A 457 21.41 2.39 8.31
CA ASP A 457 22.06 1.56 9.33
C ASP A 457 21.49 0.13 9.34
N ARG A 458 20.16 -0.03 9.22
CA ARG A 458 19.52 -1.36 9.04
C ARG A 458 20.02 -2.07 7.79
N LYS A 459 20.12 -1.36 6.66
CA LYS A 459 20.68 -1.90 5.41
C LYS A 459 22.12 -2.35 5.58
N HIS A 460 22.97 -1.55 6.22
CA HIS A 460 24.36 -1.89 6.49
C HIS A 460 24.48 -3.12 7.40
N LEU A 461 23.69 -3.16 8.48
CA LEU A 461 23.63 -4.33 9.38
C LEU A 461 23.18 -5.60 8.66
N SER A 462 22.22 -5.50 7.74
CA SER A 462 21.71 -6.65 6.98
C SER A 462 22.71 -7.19 5.96
N GLN A 463 23.60 -6.36 5.42
CA GLN A 463 24.58 -6.72 4.40
C GLN A 463 25.84 -7.33 4.99
N ASP A 464 26.45 -6.65 5.94
CA ASP A 464 27.81 -6.95 6.42
C ASP A 464 27.88 -7.29 7.91
N GLY A 465 26.77 -7.14 8.65
CA GLY A 465 26.72 -7.46 10.07
C GLY A 465 27.36 -6.41 10.98
N LEU A 466 27.61 -6.82 12.23
CA LEU A 466 28.09 -5.96 13.33
C LEU A 466 29.29 -6.58 14.02
N ILE A 467 30.26 -5.73 14.35
CA ILE A 467 31.36 -6.01 15.30
C ILE A 467 31.28 -5.00 16.44
N VAL A 468 31.17 -5.50 17.66
CA VAL A 468 31.28 -4.70 18.87
C VAL A 468 32.67 -4.93 19.47
N VAL A 469 33.37 -3.86 19.80
CA VAL A 469 34.72 -3.89 20.41
C VAL A 469 34.60 -3.27 21.79
N VAL A 470 34.77 -4.07 22.84
CA VAL A 470 34.66 -3.62 24.25
C VAL A 470 36.05 -3.48 24.84
N ILE A 471 36.37 -2.32 25.40
CA ILE A 471 37.67 -1.98 25.99
C ILE A 471 37.43 -1.27 27.32
N THR A 472 38.20 -1.67 28.34
CA THR A 472 38.20 -0.96 29.64
C THR A 472 39.54 -0.26 29.80
N LEU A 473 39.50 1.04 30.06
CA LEU A 473 40.67 1.89 30.26
C LEU A 473 40.69 2.42 31.70
N GLU A 474 41.89 2.63 32.25
CA GLU A 474 42.12 3.33 33.53
C GLU A 474 42.02 4.84 33.32
N GLY A 475 41.18 5.49 34.15
CA GLY A 475 40.83 6.90 33.97
C GLY A 475 42.01 7.87 33.93
N ASP A 476 42.94 7.72 34.85
CA ASP A 476 44.09 8.63 34.97
C ASP A 476 45.22 8.39 33.97
N SER A 477 45.48 7.13 33.62
CA SER A 477 46.58 6.74 32.77
C SER A 477 46.20 6.48 31.30
N GLY A 478 44.92 6.16 31.06
CA GLY A 478 44.42 5.75 29.76
C GLY A 478 44.86 4.32 29.32
N ASN A 479 45.54 3.58 30.22
CA ASN A 479 46.02 2.23 29.97
C ASN A 479 44.85 1.22 29.83
N VAL A 480 45.02 0.19 29.01
CA VAL A 480 44.02 -0.88 28.88
C VAL A 480 44.06 -1.79 30.10
N VAL A 481 42.99 -1.78 30.89
CA VAL A 481 42.81 -2.64 32.07
C VAL A 481 42.24 -4.01 31.68
N ALA A 482 41.29 -4.02 30.73
CA ALA A 482 40.64 -5.25 30.23
C ALA A 482 40.24 -5.12 28.74
N GLY A 483 40.25 -6.25 28.05
CA GLY A 483 39.91 -6.32 26.63
C GLY A 483 41.14 -6.13 25.72
N PRO A 484 40.97 -5.81 24.42
CA PRO A 484 39.70 -5.67 23.73
C PRO A 484 38.93 -7.01 23.58
N ASP A 485 37.65 -7.02 23.94
CA ASP A 485 36.77 -8.15 23.66
C ASP A 485 35.98 -7.87 22.40
N ILE A 486 35.88 -8.88 21.52
CA ILE A 486 35.25 -8.75 20.21
C ILE A 486 34.00 -9.62 20.16
N ILE A 487 32.88 -8.98 19.89
CA ILE A 487 31.58 -9.63 19.67
C ILE A 487 31.17 -9.41 18.22
N SER A 488 30.93 -10.50 17.48
CA SER A 488 30.47 -10.46 16.09
C SER A 488 29.05 -11.00 15.96
N ARG A 489 28.20 -10.32 15.15
CA ARG A 489 26.87 -10.78 14.76
C ARG A 489 26.63 -10.49 13.28
N GLY A 490 26.20 -11.54 12.54
CA GLY A 490 25.85 -11.42 11.12
C GLY A 490 27.04 -11.13 10.17
N PHE A 491 28.28 -11.06 10.67
CA PHE A 491 29.47 -10.80 9.85
C PHE A 491 30.17 -12.09 9.43
N VAL A 492 30.64 -12.90 10.40
CA VAL A 492 31.29 -14.18 10.18
C VAL A 492 30.82 -15.23 11.19
N TYR A 493 30.95 -16.52 10.84
CA TYR A 493 30.69 -17.59 11.79
C TYR A 493 31.90 -17.71 12.73
N VAL A 494 31.72 -17.24 13.96
CA VAL A 494 32.81 -17.04 14.94
C VAL A 494 33.62 -18.32 15.20
N ARG A 495 32.95 -19.50 15.27
CA ARG A 495 33.63 -20.78 15.52
C ARG A 495 34.63 -21.20 14.43
N GLU A 496 34.45 -20.73 13.20
CA GLU A 496 35.35 -21.00 12.06
C GLU A 496 36.29 -19.83 11.78
N SER A 497 36.19 -18.75 12.55
CA SER A 497 36.92 -17.48 12.32
C SER A 497 37.65 -16.99 13.56
N GLU A 498 38.06 -17.92 14.46
CA GLU A 498 38.79 -17.58 15.69
C GLU A 498 40.08 -16.80 15.40
N ASN A 499 40.85 -17.19 14.38
CA ASN A 499 42.05 -16.48 13.97
C ASN A 499 41.75 -15.02 13.59
N LEU A 500 40.69 -14.78 12.81
CA LEU A 500 40.31 -13.42 12.43
C LEU A 500 39.92 -12.58 13.65
N MET A 501 39.25 -13.17 14.63
CA MET A 501 38.84 -12.46 15.86
C MET A 501 40.08 -12.10 16.70
N GLU A 502 41.05 -12.97 16.80
CA GLU A 502 42.33 -12.66 17.49
C GLU A 502 43.12 -11.57 16.73
N GLU A 503 43.21 -11.66 15.40
CA GLU A 503 43.81 -10.58 14.59
C GLU A 503 43.13 -9.24 14.83
N VAL A 504 41.77 -9.20 14.90
CA VAL A 504 41.00 -7.99 15.19
C VAL A 504 41.32 -7.42 16.58
N LYS A 505 41.53 -8.29 17.60
CA LYS A 505 42.00 -7.84 18.93
C LYS A 505 43.36 -7.16 18.85
N GLU A 506 44.31 -7.78 18.16
CA GLU A 506 45.67 -7.21 18.03
C GLU A 506 45.68 -5.90 17.24
N VAL A 507 44.90 -5.79 16.17
CA VAL A 507 44.74 -4.55 15.40
C VAL A 507 44.10 -3.46 16.26
N THR A 508 43.16 -3.83 17.13
CA THR A 508 42.54 -2.89 18.07
C THR A 508 43.58 -2.34 19.09
N LYS A 509 44.42 -3.20 19.66
CA LYS A 509 45.51 -2.78 20.55
C LYS A 509 46.45 -1.81 19.87
N GLN A 510 46.88 -2.16 18.63
CA GLN A 510 47.73 -1.26 17.83
C GLN A 510 47.08 0.08 17.52
N ALA A 511 45.75 0.11 17.28
CA ALA A 511 45.00 1.36 17.10
C ALA A 511 45.01 2.24 18.34
N LEU A 512 44.95 1.64 19.55
CA LEU A 512 45.03 2.36 20.82
C LEU A 512 46.44 2.97 21.03
N VAL A 513 47.50 2.23 20.76
CA VAL A 513 48.87 2.76 20.83
C VAL A 513 49.03 3.97 19.89
N LYS A 514 48.53 3.89 18.66
CA LYS A 514 48.51 5.03 17.72
C LYS A 514 47.74 6.25 18.23
N CYS A 515 46.73 6.06 19.06
CA CYS A 515 46.02 7.17 19.68
C CYS A 515 46.90 7.93 20.67
N GLU A 516 47.68 7.21 21.50
CA GLU A 516 48.58 7.78 22.47
C GLU A 516 49.71 8.57 21.79
N GLU A 517 50.35 8.00 20.78
CA GLU A 517 51.40 8.65 19.99
C GLU A 517 50.94 9.97 19.37
N LYS A 518 49.68 10.03 18.90
CA LYS A 518 49.07 11.23 18.29
C LYS A 518 48.51 12.24 19.31
N LYS A 519 48.66 11.99 20.61
CA LYS A 519 48.09 12.80 21.69
C LYS A 519 46.58 13.06 21.55
N LYS A 520 45.87 12.13 20.95
CA LYS A 520 44.40 12.16 20.77
C LYS A 520 43.75 11.37 21.90
N ASN A 521 43.65 11.96 23.07
CA ASN A 521 43.16 11.30 24.29
C ASN A 521 41.67 11.41 24.51
N ASP A 522 40.93 12.18 23.69
CA ASP A 522 39.49 12.27 23.79
C ASP A 522 38.76 11.01 23.28
N TRP A 523 37.67 10.69 23.92
CA TRP A 523 36.89 9.48 23.65
C TRP A 523 36.39 9.34 22.20
N ALA A 524 36.02 10.47 21.60
CA ALA A 524 35.51 10.49 20.23
C ALA A 524 36.61 10.15 19.23
N SER A 525 37.82 10.71 19.43
CA SER A 525 39.02 10.42 18.61
C SER A 525 39.45 8.95 18.73
N LYS A 526 39.50 8.39 19.97
CA LYS A 526 39.83 6.99 20.20
C LYS A 526 38.86 6.06 19.47
N LYS A 527 37.51 6.27 19.63
CA LYS A 527 36.49 5.49 18.94
C LYS A 527 36.63 5.56 17.42
N ASN A 528 36.85 6.75 16.86
CA ASN A 528 37.02 6.92 15.41
C ASN A 528 38.26 6.22 14.87
N ILE A 529 39.41 6.30 15.56
CA ILE A 529 40.63 5.64 15.13
C ILE A 529 40.49 4.11 15.14
N ILE A 530 39.88 3.55 16.20
CA ILE A 530 39.57 2.12 16.29
C ILE A 530 38.67 1.70 15.11
N LYS A 531 37.56 2.45 14.92
CA LYS A 531 36.61 2.18 13.85
C LYS A 531 37.23 2.22 12.47
N ASP A 532 38.04 3.24 12.15
CA ASP A 532 38.67 3.40 10.84
C ASP A 532 39.73 2.33 10.62
N THR A 533 40.58 2.05 11.61
CA THR A 533 41.63 1.03 11.51
C THR A 533 41.05 -0.36 11.29
N LEU A 534 40.02 -0.73 12.04
CA LEU A 534 39.33 -2.01 11.91
C LEU A 534 38.55 -2.12 10.59
N ARG A 535 37.91 -1.04 10.15
CA ARG A 535 37.22 -1.04 8.85
C ARG A 535 38.15 -1.34 7.72
N ASP A 536 39.32 -0.68 7.69
CA ASP A 536 40.29 -0.83 6.62
C ASP A 536 40.92 -2.24 6.66
N TYR A 537 41.26 -2.73 7.85
CA TYR A 537 41.80 -4.07 8.05
C TYR A 537 40.81 -5.17 7.61
N LEU A 538 39.59 -5.09 8.10
CA LEU A 538 38.54 -6.08 7.79
C LEU A 538 38.20 -6.08 6.29
N TYR A 539 38.17 -4.90 5.68
CA TYR A 539 37.94 -4.79 4.24
C TYR A 539 39.09 -5.42 3.42
N GLU A 540 40.30 -5.20 3.83
CA GLU A 540 41.48 -5.84 3.18
C GLU A 540 41.38 -7.36 3.24
N LYS A 541 41.06 -7.90 4.40
CA LYS A 541 41.00 -9.35 4.67
C LYS A 541 39.76 -10.03 4.07
N THR A 542 38.59 -9.39 4.14
CA THR A 542 37.32 -10.06 3.87
C THR A 542 36.52 -9.46 2.73
N LYS A 543 36.88 -8.26 2.23
CA LYS A 543 36.12 -7.43 1.28
C LYS A 543 34.71 -7.06 1.78
N ARG A 544 34.49 -7.17 3.10
CA ARG A 544 33.23 -6.78 3.77
C ARG A 544 33.50 -5.59 4.68
N LYS A 545 32.44 -4.83 4.96
CA LYS A 545 32.48 -3.61 5.77
C LYS A 545 31.46 -3.68 6.91
N PRO A 546 31.64 -4.54 7.93
CA PRO A 546 30.68 -4.63 9.03
C PRO A 546 30.56 -3.29 9.76
N MET A 547 29.43 -3.06 10.40
CA MET A 547 29.26 -1.94 11.32
C MET A 547 30.17 -2.16 12.53
N ILE A 548 31.05 -1.22 12.84
CA ILE A 548 31.98 -1.34 13.96
C ILE A 548 31.51 -0.39 15.06
N LEU A 549 31.27 -0.95 16.26
CA LEU A 549 30.81 -0.23 17.44
C LEU A 549 31.84 -0.33 18.59
N PRO A 550 32.77 0.63 18.73
CA PRO A 550 33.68 0.68 19.87
C PRO A 550 32.95 1.14 21.13
N ILE A 551 32.98 0.32 22.17
CA ILE A 551 32.51 0.63 23.53
C ILE A 551 33.75 0.75 24.42
N ILE A 552 33.98 1.94 24.94
CA ILE A 552 35.09 2.21 25.85
C ILE A 552 34.48 2.52 27.22
N MET A 553 34.92 1.78 28.23
CA MET A 553 34.55 1.97 29.64
C MET A 553 35.75 2.50 30.41
N GLU A 554 35.55 3.31 31.43
CA GLU A 554 36.57 3.88 32.32
C GLU A 554 36.38 3.33 33.72
N VAL A 555 37.46 2.95 34.36
CA VAL A 555 37.51 2.44 35.75
C VAL A 555 38.63 3.15 36.54
#